data_1c91edd23c901290e165867f59af0760
#
_entry.id   1c91edd23c901290e165867f59af0760
#
_cell.length_a   1.000
_cell.length_b   1.000
_cell.length_c   1.000
_cell.angle_alpha   90.00
_cell.angle_beta   90.00
_cell.angle_gamma   90.00
#
_symmetry.space_group_name_H-M   'P 1'
#
loop_
_entity.id
_entity.type
_entity.pdbx_description
1 polymer ?
#
loop_
_entity_poly.entity_id
_entity_poly.type
_entity_poly.pdbx_seq_one_letter_code
_entity_poly.pdbx_strand_id
1 'polypeptide(L)'
;MLDDKLLTPLKNGHLMIRSRIKDAAKELCEQLAEIYMAKNDEKKLEIAVQIKTKIILLQFILHMWENGFIIENDKSGRNTVEKEMISYIQQSFTREISLKELGEQFHLSEKYVSQYFKEHFHITLSKYVTYLRLEHAKQLLQNSDIPVTEVAMLSGYQNVSYFIRSFKKHTECLR
;
A
#
# COMPACT_ATOMS: atom_id res chain seq x y z
N MET A 1 21.69 -5.12 7.88
CA MET A 1 21.31 -3.98 7.05
C MET A 1 20.99 -4.53 5.68
N LEU A 2 19.70 -4.72 5.34
CA LEU A 2 19.31 -4.99 3.95
C LEU A 2 19.66 -3.73 3.18
N ASP A 3 20.47 -3.91 2.16
CA ASP A 3 21.09 -2.81 1.43
C ASP A 3 20.00 -1.84 0.94
N ASP A 4 20.05 -0.60 1.36
CA ASP A 4 19.15 0.46 0.91
C ASP A 4 19.06 0.51 -0.64
N LYS A 5 20.09 -0.01 -1.33
CA LYS A 5 20.14 -0.12 -2.77
C LYS A 5 19.02 -1.00 -3.37
N LEU A 6 18.57 -2.05 -2.66
CA LEU A 6 17.47 -2.92 -3.14
C LEU A 6 16.08 -2.34 -2.81
N LEU A 7 15.94 -1.67 -1.67
CA LEU A 7 14.65 -1.13 -1.23
C LEU A 7 14.39 0.30 -1.73
N THR A 8 15.44 1.07 -1.99
CA THR A 8 15.32 2.45 -2.49
C THR A 8 14.57 2.53 -3.82
N PRO A 9 14.82 1.67 -4.83
CA PRO A 9 14.05 1.68 -6.07
C PRO A 9 12.56 1.39 -5.89
N LEU A 10 12.20 0.50 -4.94
CA LEU A 10 10.81 0.23 -4.59
C LEU A 10 10.16 1.41 -3.86
N LYS A 11 10.86 1.99 -2.88
CA LYS A 11 10.40 3.19 -2.14
C LYS A 11 10.22 4.40 -3.05
N ASN A 12 11.10 4.57 -4.02
CA ASN A 12 11.07 5.71 -4.95
C ASN A 12 10.17 5.47 -6.18
N GLY A 13 9.43 4.38 -6.21
CA GLY A 13 8.53 4.06 -7.32
C GLY A 13 9.25 3.78 -8.66
N HIS A 14 10.55 3.45 -8.63
CA HIS A 14 11.29 3.06 -9.83
C HIS A 14 10.99 1.62 -10.26
N LEU A 15 10.38 0.84 -9.36
CA LEU A 15 9.91 -0.51 -9.61
C LEU A 15 8.42 -0.59 -9.31
N MET A 16 7.65 -1.22 -10.18
CA MET A 16 6.22 -1.44 -10.02
C MET A 16 5.93 -2.94 -9.98
N ILE A 17 4.94 -3.33 -9.17
CA ILE A 17 4.52 -4.71 -9.02
C ILE A 17 3.25 -4.93 -9.84
N ARG A 18 3.25 -5.92 -10.74
CA ARG A 18 2.05 -6.34 -11.48
C ARG A 18 1.08 -7.09 -10.57
N SER A 19 -0.21 -6.84 -10.75
CA SER A 19 -1.29 -7.22 -9.84
C SER A 19 -1.73 -8.69 -9.81
N ARG A 20 -1.01 -9.63 -10.44
CA ARG A 20 -1.34 -11.07 -10.41
C ARG A 20 -0.43 -11.86 -9.48
N ILE A 21 -0.48 -11.55 -8.18
CA ILE A 21 0.44 -12.14 -7.19
C ILE A 21 -0.29 -13.07 -6.21
N LYS A 22 -1.55 -13.40 -6.42
CA LYS A 22 -2.35 -14.10 -5.40
C LYS A 22 -1.71 -15.40 -4.91
N ASP A 23 -1.18 -16.21 -5.82
CA ASP A 23 -0.62 -17.52 -5.44
C ASP A 23 0.74 -17.38 -4.75
N ALA A 24 1.63 -16.53 -5.28
CA ALA A 24 2.94 -16.27 -4.67
C ALA A 24 2.82 -15.56 -3.31
N ALA A 25 1.86 -14.65 -3.16
CA ALA A 25 1.58 -14.02 -1.87
C ALA A 25 1.01 -14.99 -0.84
N LYS A 26 0.19 -15.96 -1.27
CA LYS A 26 -0.34 -17.00 -0.39
C LYS A 26 0.78 -17.87 0.16
N GLU A 27 1.67 -18.37 -0.69
CA GLU A 27 2.83 -19.17 -0.28
C GLU A 27 3.73 -18.41 0.70
N LEU A 28 4.00 -17.13 0.44
CA LEU A 28 4.75 -16.27 1.36
C LEU A 28 4.05 -16.16 2.73
N CYS A 29 2.74 -15.94 2.76
CA CYS A 29 1.98 -15.83 4.00
C CYS A 29 2.00 -17.13 4.79
N GLU A 30 1.90 -18.29 4.14
CA GLU A 30 1.98 -19.61 4.77
C GLU A 30 3.37 -19.83 5.41
N GLN A 31 4.45 -19.56 4.70
CA GLN A 31 5.81 -19.66 5.22
C GLN A 31 6.09 -18.71 6.39
N LEU A 32 5.58 -17.47 6.33
CA LEU A 32 5.71 -16.51 7.44
C LEU A 32 4.88 -16.92 8.66
N ALA A 33 3.69 -17.50 8.45
CA ALA A 33 2.85 -18.01 9.53
C ALA A 33 3.51 -19.19 10.25
N GLU A 34 4.15 -20.12 9.53
CA GLU A 34 4.91 -21.23 10.13
C GLU A 34 6.04 -20.73 11.03
N ILE A 35 6.80 -19.72 10.57
CA ILE A 35 7.87 -19.11 11.37
C ILE A 35 7.31 -18.44 12.63
N TYR A 36 6.17 -17.76 12.50
CA TYR A 36 5.54 -17.06 13.62
C TYR A 36 4.98 -18.04 14.67
N MET A 37 4.40 -19.16 14.23
CA MET A 37 3.87 -20.19 15.12
C MET A 37 4.97 -20.99 15.84
N ALA A 38 6.16 -21.09 15.23
CA ALA A 38 7.33 -21.75 15.83
C ALA A 38 8.02 -20.93 16.95
N LYS A 39 7.48 -19.74 17.28
CA LYS A 39 8.09 -18.76 18.19
C LYS A 39 7.92 -19.10 19.70
N ASN A 40 8.01 -20.37 20.07
CA ASN A 40 7.71 -20.76 21.46
C ASN A 40 8.91 -20.87 22.43
N ASP A 41 10.17 -20.56 22.01
CA ASP A 41 11.31 -20.60 22.94
C ASP A 41 12.44 -19.62 22.59
N GLU A 42 12.74 -18.77 23.61
CA GLU A 42 13.97 -17.99 23.90
C GLU A 42 14.66 -17.07 22.85
N LYS A 43 15.30 -16.00 23.36
CA LYS A 43 16.02 -14.91 22.64
C LYS A 43 16.96 -15.34 21.49
N LYS A 44 17.56 -16.53 21.52
CA LYS A 44 18.35 -17.08 20.40
C LYS A 44 17.49 -17.38 19.18
N LEU A 45 16.25 -17.74 19.38
CA LEU A 45 15.29 -18.02 18.34
C LEU A 45 14.86 -16.72 17.61
N GLU A 46 14.87 -15.58 18.31
CA GLU A 46 14.46 -14.28 17.73
C GLU A 46 15.37 -13.83 16.57
N ILE A 47 16.69 -13.99 16.70
CA ILE A 47 17.64 -13.67 15.62
C ILE A 47 17.46 -14.64 14.45
N ALA A 48 17.31 -15.93 14.73
CA ALA A 48 17.10 -16.94 13.69
C ALA A 48 15.76 -16.71 12.94
N VAL A 49 14.70 -16.34 13.65
CA VAL A 49 13.40 -15.97 13.07
C VAL A 49 13.53 -14.74 12.19
N GLN A 50 14.22 -13.70 12.66
CA GLN A 50 14.46 -12.49 11.85
C GLN A 50 15.24 -12.79 10.57
N ILE A 51 16.28 -13.63 10.65
CA ILE A 51 17.08 -14.03 9.49
C ILE A 51 16.23 -14.83 8.51
N LYS A 52 15.48 -15.84 8.98
CA LYS A 52 14.59 -16.65 8.13
C LYS A 52 13.54 -15.79 7.44
N THR A 53 12.90 -14.88 8.17
CA THR A 53 11.92 -13.93 7.61
C THR A 53 12.54 -13.07 6.49
N LYS A 54 13.76 -12.57 6.70
CA LYS A 54 14.48 -11.81 5.68
C LYS A 54 14.80 -12.64 4.44
N ILE A 55 15.22 -13.89 4.62
CA ILE A 55 15.52 -14.80 3.51
C ILE A 55 14.27 -15.06 2.68
N ILE A 56 13.14 -15.37 3.32
CA ILE A 56 11.88 -15.62 2.63
C ILE A 56 11.41 -14.38 1.87
N LEU A 57 11.52 -13.20 2.46
CA LEU A 57 11.18 -11.95 1.77
C LEU A 57 12.07 -11.69 0.56
N LEU A 58 13.37 -11.97 0.67
CA LEU A 58 14.31 -11.85 -0.45
C LEU A 58 14.03 -12.85 -1.57
N GLN A 59 13.74 -14.10 -1.22
CA GLN A 59 13.33 -15.13 -2.17
C GLN A 59 12.04 -14.75 -2.90
N PHE A 60 11.07 -14.18 -2.18
CA PHE A 60 9.84 -13.68 -2.78
C PHE A 60 10.11 -12.52 -3.75
N ILE A 61 10.96 -11.55 -3.39
CA ILE A 61 11.32 -10.44 -4.28
C ILE A 61 12.05 -10.99 -5.53
N LEU A 62 12.95 -11.94 -5.36
CA LEU A 62 13.66 -12.58 -6.46
C LEU A 62 12.70 -13.32 -7.39
N HIS A 63 11.78 -14.13 -6.83
CA HIS A 63 10.75 -14.81 -7.58
C HIS A 63 9.87 -13.82 -8.37
N MET A 64 9.51 -12.70 -7.75
CA MET A 64 8.77 -11.63 -8.41
C MET A 64 9.54 -11.02 -9.59
N TRP A 65 10.85 -10.84 -9.43
CA TRP A 65 11.72 -10.33 -10.48
C TRP A 65 11.84 -11.31 -11.64
N GLU A 66 12.16 -12.56 -11.35
CA GLU A 66 12.35 -13.63 -12.35
C GLU A 66 11.10 -13.90 -13.19
N ASN A 67 9.92 -13.77 -12.58
CA ASN A 67 8.63 -13.95 -13.26
C ASN A 67 8.07 -12.67 -13.90
N GLY A 68 8.85 -11.58 -13.93
CA GLY A 68 8.46 -10.33 -14.56
C GLY A 68 7.28 -9.61 -13.86
N PHE A 69 7.03 -9.91 -12.60
CA PHE A 69 6.04 -9.18 -11.79
C PHE A 69 6.59 -7.83 -11.30
N ILE A 70 7.92 -7.73 -11.19
CA ILE A 70 8.61 -6.46 -10.95
C ILE A 70 9.13 -5.99 -12.29
N ILE A 71 8.72 -4.81 -12.71
CA ILE A 71 9.19 -4.17 -13.94
C ILE A 71 9.93 -2.89 -13.60
N GLU A 72 11.06 -2.68 -14.26
CA GLU A 72 11.68 -1.36 -14.26
C GLU A 72 10.71 -0.36 -14.87
N ASN A 73 10.53 0.72 -14.15
CA ASN A 73 9.66 1.77 -14.59
C ASN A 73 10.38 2.54 -15.71
N ASP A 74 9.95 2.29 -16.95
CA ASP A 74 10.50 2.93 -18.13
C ASP A 74 10.43 4.46 -17.99
N LYS A 75 11.55 5.15 -18.27
CA LYS A 75 11.73 6.60 -18.12
C LYS A 75 10.98 7.40 -19.20
N SER A 76 9.95 6.84 -19.83
CA SER A 76 9.09 7.62 -20.73
C SER A 76 8.33 8.67 -19.90
N GLY A 77 8.25 9.89 -20.38
CA GLY A 77 7.70 11.03 -19.64
C GLY A 77 6.26 10.87 -19.12
N ARG A 78 5.51 9.86 -19.61
CA ARG A 78 4.17 9.50 -19.09
C ARG A 78 4.24 8.97 -17.65
N ASN A 79 5.24 8.17 -17.31
CA ASN A 79 5.44 7.63 -15.97
C ASN A 79 5.72 8.71 -14.91
N THR A 80 6.20 9.89 -15.32
CA THR A 80 6.46 11.01 -14.39
C THR A 80 5.15 11.64 -13.93
N VAL A 81 4.22 11.93 -14.84
CA VAL A 81 2.92 12.53 -14.53
C VAL A 81 2.08 11.62 -13.64
N GLU A 82 2.07 10.31 -13.93
CA GLU A 82 1.34 9.33 -13.14
C GLU A 82 1.90 9.21 -11.72
N LYS A 83 3.22 9.25 -11.55
CA LYS A 83 3.87 9.27 -10.24
C LYS A 83 3.56 10.54 -9.46
N GLU A 84 3.62 11.68 -10.12
CA GLU A 84 3.28 12.97 -9.52
C GLU A 84 1.81 12.98 -9.07
N MET A 85 0.90 12.44 -9.90
CA MET A 85 -0.51 12.29 -9.56
C MET A 85 -0.71 11.41 -8.33
N ILE A 86 -0.05 10.26 -8.25
CA ILE A 86 -0.14 9.38 -7.07
C ILE A 86 0.45 10.04 -5.83
N SER A 87 1.61 10.69 -5.95
CA SER A 87 2.24 11.45 -4.87
C SER A 87 1.32 12.57 -4.35
N TYR A 88 0.70 13.30 -5.26
CA TYR A 88 -0.28 14.34 -4.92
C TYR A 88 -1.48 13.79 -4.13
N ILE A 89 -2.04 12.65 -4.58
CA ILE A 89 -3.14 12.01 -3.86
C ILE A 89 -2.69 11.56 -2.46
N GLN A 90 -1.50 10.98 -2.34
CA GLN A 90 -0.94 10.54 -1.05
C GLN A 90 -0.67 11.70 -0.09
N GLN A 91 -0.41 12.90 -0.58
CA GLN A 91 -0.24 14.10 0.23
C GLN A 91 -1.56 14.81 0.56
N SER A 92 -2.60 14.56 -0.23
CA SER A 92 -3.86 15.33 -0.18
C SER A 92 -5.10 14.49 0.15
N PHE A 93 -4.97 13.20 0.49
CA PHE A 93 -6.10 12.27 0.68
C PHE A 93 -7.07 12.68 1.80
N THR A 94 -6.63 13.51 2.74
CA THR A 94 -7.49 13.98 3.85
C THR A 94 -8.55 14.98 3.37
N ARG A 95 -8.31 15.66 2.25
CA ARG A 95 -9.29 16.54 1.59
C ARG A 95 -10.05 15.82 0.48
N GLU A 96 -11.08 16.46 -0.04
CA GLU A 96 -11.81 15.94 -1.20
C GLU A 96 -10.94 16.00 -2.46
N ILE A 97 -10.85 14.87 -3.16
CA ILE A 97 -10.14 14.74 -4.44
C ILE A 97 -11.10 14.16 -5.48
N SER A 98 -11.28 14.87 -6.59
CA SER A 98 -12.14 14.44 -7.69
C SER A 98 -11.33 14.06 -8.95
N LEU A 99 -11.95 13.26 -9.84
CA LEU A 99 -11.36 12.98 -11.16
C LEU A 99 -11.14 14.24 -11.97
N LYS A 100 -12.05 15.20 -11.86
CA LYS A 100 -11.97 16.50 -12.54
C LYS A 100 -10.75 17.28 -12.07
N GLU A 101 -10.56 17.40 -10.75
CA GLU A 101 -9.41 18.09 -10.16
C GLU A 101 -8.08 17.48 -10.64
N LEU A 102 -7.96 16.13 -10.61
CA LEU A 102 -6.76 15.46 -11.10
C LEU A 102 -6.56 15.67 -12.60
N GLY A 103 -7.64 15.64 -13.37
CA GLY A 103 -7.58 15.95 -14.81
C GLY A 103 -7.05 17.35 -15.09
N GLU A 104 -7.55 18.36 -14.40
CA GLU A 104 -7.10 19.75 -14.53
C GLU A 104 -5.65 19.92 -14.04
N GLN A 105 -5.31 19.37 -12.88
CA GLN A 105 -3.98 19.49 -12.27
C GLN A 105 -2.87 18.87 -13.13
N PHE A 106 -3.13 17.72 -13.74
CA PHE A 106 -2.13 16.93 -14.47
C PHE A 106 -2.32 16.94 -15.99
N HIS A 107 -3.20 17.79 -16.51
CA HIS A 107 -3.53 17.88 -17.93
C HIS A 107 -3.98 16.55 -18.54
N LEU A 108 -4.76 15.78 -17.76
CA LEU A 108 -5.32 14.49 -18.15
C LEU A 108 -6.83 14.55 -18.27
N SER A 109 -7.43 13.71 -19.11
CA SER A 109 -8.89 13.58 -19.11
C SER A 109 -9.36 12.78 -17.89
N GLU A 110 -10.56 13.09 -17.36
CA GLU A 110 -11.18 12.33 -16.28
C GLU A 110 -11.30 10.83 -16.63
N LYS A 111 -11.57 10.53 -17.90
CA LYS A 111 -11.63 9.18 -18.43
C LYS A 111 -10.28 8.47 -18.30
N TYR A 112 -9.18 9.15 -18.64
CA TYR A 112 -7.83 8.60 -18.50
C TYR A 112 -7.51 8.31 -17.03
N VAL A 113 -7.75 9.27 -16.12
CA VAL A 113 -7.52 9.06 -14.68
C VAL A 113 -8.34 7.88 -14.15
N SER A 114 -9.62 7.80 -14.51
CA SER A 114 -10.49 6.69 -14.11
C SER A 114 -10.02 5.35 -14.63
N GLN A 115 -9.56 5.28 -15.88
CA GLN A 115 -9.04 4.06 -16.51
C GLN A 115 -7.71 3.65 -15.88
N TYR A 116 -6.82 4.60 -15.63
CA TYR A 116 -5.55 4.37 -14.95
C TYR A 116 -5.74 3.66 -13.60
N PHE A 117 -6.65 4.16 -12.75
CA PHE A 117 -6.94 3.50 -11.47
C PHE A 117 -7.51 2.08 -11.63
N LYS A 118 -8.36 1.84 -12.64
CA LYS A 118 -8.90 0.49 -12.91
C LYS A 118 -7.84 -0.49 -13.42
N GLU A 119 -6.93 -0.02 -14.26
CA GLU A 119 -5.90 -0.87 -14.88
C GLU A 119 -4.75 -1.18 -13.93
N HIS A 120 -4.28 -0.19 -13.18
CA HIS A 120 -3.09 -0.35 -12.33
C HIS A 120 -3.42 -0.76 -10.89
N PHE A 121 -4.54 -0.30 -10.34
CA PHE A 121 -4.93 -0.61 -8.95
C PHE A 121 -6.16 -1.53 -8.87
N HIS A 122 -6.86 -1.83 -9.96
CA HIS A 122 -8.11 -2.60 -10.02
C HIS A 122 -9.23 -2.04 -9.12
N ILE A 123 -9.14 -0.79 -8.75
CA ILE A 123 -10.10 -0.05 -7.93
C ILE A 123 -10.36 1.34 -8.52
N THR A 124 -11.40 2.01 -8.05
CA THR A 124 -11.65 3.40 -8.42
C THR A 124 -10.80 4.37 -7.58
N LEU A 125 -10.60 5.60 -8.06
CA LEU A 125 -9.96 6.68 -7.30
C LEU A 125 -10.57 6.82 -5.89
N SER A 126 -11.91 6.86 -5.79
CA SER A 126 -12.61 6.99 -4.52
C SER A 126 -12.28 5.84 -3.53
N LYS A 127 -12.19 4.61 -4.03
CA LYS A 127 -11.77 3.46 -3.19
C LYS A 127 -10.30 3.57 -2.78
N TYR A 128 -9.44 4.06 -3.66
CA TYR A 128 -8.03 4.29 -3.35
C TYR A 128 -7.86 5.34 -2.25
N VAL A 129 -8.53 6.49 -2.38
CA VAL A 129 -8.52 7.54 -1.35
C VAL A 129 -9.10 7.02 -0.03
N THR A 130 -10.21 6.26 -0.08
CA THR A 130 -10.79 5.64 1.12
C THR A 130 -9.80 4.72 1.81
N TYR A 131 -9.08 3.90 1.05
CA TYR A 131 -8.02 3.03 1.58
C TYR A 131 -6.93 3.82 2.30
N LEU A 132 -6.40 4.89 1.69
CA LEU A 132 -5.38 5.75 2.32
C LEU A 132 -5.86 6.38 3.63
N ARG A 133 -7.11 6.86 3.65
CA ARG A 133 -7.73 7.42 4.86
C ARG A 133 -7.86 6.40 5.99
N LEU A 134 -8.23 5.17 5.67
CA LEU A 134 -8.39 4.09 6.66
C LEU A 134 -7.03 3.61 7.20
N GLU A 135 -6.02 3.51 6.35
CA GLU A 135 -4.66 3.19 6.80
C GLU A 135 -4.07 4.30 7.68
N HIS A 136 -4.30 5.57 7.34
CA HIS A 136 -3.90 6.70 8.18
C HIS A 136 -4.62 6.68 9.54
N ALA A 137 -5.93 6.43 9.54
CA ALA A 137 -6.71 6.29 10.78
C ALA A 137 -6.19 5.14 11.66
N LYS A 138 -5.82 4.01 11.06
CA LYS A 138 -5.23 2.88 11.77
C LYS A 138 -3.90 3.26 12.43
N GLN A 139 -3.04 3.99 11.74
CA GLN A 139 -1.78 4.49 12.31
C GLN A 139 -2.01 5.45 13.48
N LEU A 140 -2.98 6.37 13.36
CA LEU A 140 -3.34 7.29 14.44
C LEU A 140 -3.86 6.53 15.68
N LEU A 141 -4.74 5.55 15.48
CA LEU A 141 -5.29 4.73 16.58
C LEU A 141 -4.24 3.86 17.27
N GLN A 142 -3.16 3.48 16.57
CA GLN A 142 -2.08 2.67 17.15
C GLN A 142 -1.05 3.50 17.92
N ASN A 143 -0.84 4.75 17.53
CA ASN A 143 0.28 5.57 17.99
C ASN A 143 -0.13 6.78 18.83
N SER A 144 -1.43 6.95 19.13
CA SER A 144 -1.94 8.09 19.89
C SER A 144 -3.21 7.74 20.68
N ASP A 145 -3.43 8.46 21.78
CA ASP A 145 -4.62 8.34 22.63
C ASP A 145 -5.72 9.35 22.27
N ILE A 146 -5.75 9.79 21.00
CA ILE A 146 -6.75 10.76 20.54
C ILE A 146 -8.13 10.11 20.38
N PRO A 147 -9.24 10.86 20.61
CA PRO A 147 -10.59 10.34 20.46
C PRO A 147 -10.88 9.86 19.02
N VAL A 148 -11.70 8.80 18.88
CA VAL A 148 -12.10 8.25 17.58
C VAL A 148 -12.73 9.29 16.66
N THR A 149 -13.45 10.25 17.22
CA THR A 149 -14.04 11.39 16.49
C THR A 149 -12.97 12.27 15.85
N GLU A 150 -11.89 12.53 16.57
CA GLU A 150 -10.74 13.30 16.07
C GLU A 150 -9.96 12.52 15.04
N VAL A 151 -9.73 11.22 15.26
CA VAL A 151 -9.14 10.32 14.25
C VAL A 151 -9.91 10.37 12.94
N ALA A 152 -11.24 10.34 13.00
CA ALA A 152 -12.07 10.44 11.81
C ALA A 152 -11.82 11.75 11.05
N MET A 153 -11.81 12.89 11.76
CA MET A 153 -11.57 14.20 11.16
C MET A 153 -10.17 14.33 10.55
N LEU A 154 -9.13 13.94 11.29
CA LEU A 154 -7.74 13.95 10.83
C LEU A 154 -7.50 13.03 9.61
N SER A 155 -8.32 11.99 9.51
CA SER A 155 -8.28 11.08 8.35
C SER A 155 -9.17 11.52 7.17
N GLY A 156 -9.75 12.73 7.23
CA GLY A 156 -10.53 13.33 6.15
C GLY A 156 -11.99 12.87 6.06
N TYR A 157 -12.56 12.35 7.17
CA TYR A 157 -13.98 12.01 7.23
C TYR A 157 -14.79 13.14 7.90
N GLN A 158 -15.79 13.63 7.20
CA GLN A 158 -16.73 14.62 7.76
C GLN A 158 -17.83 13.95 8.61
N ASN A 159 -18.09 12.66 8.40
CA ASN A 159 -19.12 11.91 9.12
C ASN A 159 -18.52 10.75 9.90
N VAL A 160 -18.52 10.85 11.22
CA VAL A 160 -17.93 9.86 12.14
C VAL A 160 -18.65 8.51 12.05
N SER A 161 -19.97 8.49 11.88
CA SER A 161 -20.73 7.23 11.76
C SER A 161 -20.39 6.49 10.47
N TYR A 162 -20.16 7.21 9.37
CA TYR A 162 -19.69 6.63 8.13
C TYR A 162 -18.24 6.11 8.26
N PHE A 163 -17.37 6.87 8.93
CA PHE A 163 -16.01 6.44 9.25
C PHE A 163 -16.01 5.12 10.02
N ILE A 164 -16.74 5.03 11.13
CA ILE A 164 -16.77 3.82 11.97
C ILE A 164 -17.19 2.60 11.15
N ARG A 165 -18.25 2.72 10.33
CA ARG A 165 -18.70 1.62 9.47
C ARG A 165 -17.65 1.21 8.45
N SER A 166 -17.00 2.19 7.81
CA SER A 166 -15.97 1.96 6.80
C SER A 166 -14.72 1.33 7.41
N PHE A 167 -14.30 1.81 8.58
CA PHE A 167 -13.15 1.29 9.31
C PHE A 167 -13.37 -0.14 9.78
N LYS A 168 -14.54 -0.45 10.35
CA LYS A 168 -14.90 -1.80 10.77
C LYS A 168 -14.87 -2.78 9.61
N LYS A 169 -15.49 -2.42 8.49
CA LYS A 169 -15.45 -3.23 7.27
C LYS A 169 -14.04 -3.46 6.75
N HIS A 170 -13.18 -2.44 6.79
CA HIS A 170 -11.79 -2.54 6.35
C HIS A 170 -10.99 -3.49 7.24
N THR A 171 -11.15 -3.41 8.57
CA THR A 171 -10.44 -4.28 9.53
C THR A 171 -10.94 -5.72 9.52
N GLU A 172 -12.22 -5.95 9.23
CA GLU A 172 -12.79 -7.30 9.08
C GLU A 172 -12.30 -8.00 7.79
N CYS A 173 -12.03 -7.25 6.73
CA CYS A 173 -11.45 -7.79 5.49
C CYS A 173 -9.95 -8.16 5.61
N LEU A 174 -9.28 -7.75 6.70
CA LEU A 174 -7.86 -8.03 6.96
C LEU A 174 -7.65 -9.20 7.95
N ARG A 175 -8.72 -9.82 8.43
CA ARG A 175 -8.71 -11.05 9.22
C ARG A 175 -8.97 -12.26 8.32
#